data_01dff67ecd0fd202a1697beaa413a8bb
#
_entry.id   01dff67ecd0fd202a1697beaa413a8bb
#
_cell.length_a   1.000
_cell.length_b   1.000
_cell.length_c   1.000
_cell.angle_alpha   90.00
_cell.angle_beta   90.00
_cell.angle_gamma   90.00
#
_symmetry.space_group_name_H-M   'P 1'
#
loop_
_entity.id
_entity.type
_entity.pdbx_description
1 polymer ?
#
loop_
_entity_poly.entity_id
_entity_poly.type
_entity_poly.pdbx_seq_one_letter_code
_entity_poly.pdbx_strand_id
1 'polypeptide(L)'
;MPASRIISLQASPDDLPPMLRRNQRRPWSEQQTAEQGLPEPAAPETLSWKRHLLRLLVAACALMAEGGAWSDQPQEIKIGYLRQAPSKIRISLIDVPAGNDGLAGAHLATEDDNATGRFLNQHYAVVEKLLGEGDDAVAAMNALADQGASFIVTSLDADRLLQVADAGRTRSVTLINALALDERLREQDCRANVIHVAPTRAMLADALAQYLVWKKWTKWMLLTGSHDNDALFADALRHAATRFGAKIVEQREFKDNGGARRTDSGVAEIQRQMPVVTQGAPEHDVLVAADESEVFAGYLPYRTWDARPVAGSAGLVPTTWNAAFDQWGAVQLQNRFTKAYQRPMTAHDMQVWTAVRMIGEAGARGGSAEPGKMLAYMKSPEFSVAAFKGQKLTLRDWNLQLRQPILLFDGRNTVSVSPQEGFLHQVSALDTLGLDRPETKCRLK
;
A
#
# COMPACT_ATOMS: atom_id res chain seq x y z
N MET A 1 47.41 26.03 -20.83
CA MET A 1 47.50 27.18 -19.93
C MET A 1 46.69 28.31 -20.56
N PRO A 2 45.70 28.95 -19.91
CA PRO A 2 45.84 29.49 -18.56
C PRO A 2 44.77 29.07 -17.56
N ALA A 3 45.06 29.30 -16.26
CA ALA A 3 44.28 28.94 -15.10
C ALA A 3 43.09 29.88 -14.88
N SER A 4 41.90 29.34 -14.58
CA SER A 4 40.74 30.10 -14.12
C SER A 4 40.73 30.15 -12.61
N ARG A 5 40.71 31.38 -12.08
CA ARG A 5 40.61 31.71 -10.64
C ARG A 5 39.22 31.41 -10.10
N ILE A 6 39.16 30.68 -9.00
CA ILE A 6 37.98 30.55 -8.15
C ILE A 6 37.89 31.81 -7.29
N ILE A 7 36.80 32.57 -7.43
CA ILE A 7 36.47 33.69 -6.56
C ILE A 7 35.50 33.14 -5.49
N SER A 8 35.99 33.07 -4.24
CA SER A 8 35.16 32.81 -3.07
C SER A 8 34.52 34.13 -2.61
N LEU A 9 33.22 34.26 -2.70
CA LEU A 9 32.43 35.32 -2.08
C LEU A 9 32.08 34.89 -0.65
N GLN A 10 32.78 35.46 0.33
CA GLN A 10 32.32 35.47 1.72
C GLN A 10 31.35 36.64 1.88
N ALA A 11 30.09 36.33 2.20
CA ALA A 11 29.07 37.28 2.59
C ALA A 11 29.24 37.63 4.08
N SER A 12 29.23 38.92 4.40
CA SER A 12 29.33 39.49 5.76
C SER A 12 27.99 39.29 6.51
N PRO A 13 28.00 39.16 7.86
CA PRO A 13 26.81 38.87 8.66
C PRO A 13 25.78 40.01 8.80
N ASP A 14 26.02 41.19 8.20
CA ASP A 14 25.25 42.40 8.48
C ASP A 14 24.10 42.71 7.49
N ASP A 15 23.86 41.88 6.47
CA ASP A 15 22.85 42.14 5.42
C ASP A 15 21.57 41.31 5.56
N LEU A 16 20.98 41.21 6.76
CA LEU A 16 19.66 40.61 6.97
C LEU A 16 18.63 41.64 7.44
N PRO A 17 17.40 41.67 6.85
CA PRO A 17 16.35 42.63 7.22
C PRO A 17 15.75 42.33 8.61
N PRO A 18 15.22 43.36 9.31
CA PRO A 18 14.92 43.33 10.75
C PRO A 18 13.54 42.76 11.07
N MET A 19 13.28 41.49 10.91
CA MET A 19 12.00 40.86 11.27
C MET A 19 12.17 39.47 11.90
N LEU A 20 13.06 39.30 12.87
CA LEU A 20 13.04 38.14 13.78
C LEU A 20 13.87 38.46 15.04
N ARG A 21 13.36 39.34 15.93
CA ARG A 21 13.90 39.45 17.28
C ARG A 21 13.15 38.55 18.23
N ARG A 22 13.89 37.58 18.79
CA ARG A 22 13.55 36.63 19.84
C ARG A 22 12.82 37.26 21.02
N ASN A 23 11.70 36.66 21.42
CA ASN A 23 11.08 36.80 22.73
C ASN A 23 11.94 36.03 23.77
N GLN A 24 12.65 36.76 24.64
CA GLN A 24 13.32 36.22 25.81
C GLN A 24 12.27 35.99 26.92
N ARG A 25 12.16 34.80 27.40
CA ARG A 25 11.36 34.44 28.59
C ARG A 25 12.06 34.97 29.84
N ARG A 26 11.31 35.71 30.68
CA ARG A 26 11.72 36.07 32.06
C ARG A 26 11.48 34.90 33.01
N PRO A 27 12.31 34.70 34.06
CA PRO A 27 12.11 33.69 35.07
C PRO A 27 11.01 34.12 36.07
N TRP A 28 10.27 33.16 36.57
CA TRP A 28 9.25 33.34 37.60
C TRP A 28 9.94 33.51 38.95
N SER A 29 9.61 34.60 39.67
CA SER A 29 9.97 34.82 41.06
C SER A 29 8.97 34.19 41.99
N GLU A 30 9.49 33.52 43.02
CA GLU A 30 8.74 33.00 44.18
C GLU A 30 7.93 34.09 44.85
N GLN A 31 6.65 33.84 45.08
CA GLN A 31 5.84 34.58 46.06
C GLN A 31 5.58 33.70 47.27
N GLN A 32 6.17 34.12 48.40
CA GLN A 32 5.86 33.65 49.73
C GLN A 32 4.43 34.08 50.09
N THR A 33 3.58 33.15 50.49
CA THR A 33 2.30 33.42 51.14
C THR A 33 2.41 33.18 52.64
N ALA A 34 2.04 34.22 53.37
CA ALA A 34 2.03 34.24 54.84
C ALA A 34 0.94 33.32 55.43
N GLU A 35 1.31 32.59 56.47
CA GLU A 35 0.39 31.86 57.33
C GLU A 35 -0.46 32.81 58.14
N GLN A 36 -1.80 32.71 58.06
CA GLN A 36 -2.74 33.27 59.00
C GLN A 36 -3.42 32.10 59.72
N GLY A 37 -3.21 32.04 61.04
CA GLY A 37 -3.80 31.04 61.95
C GLY A 37 -5.31 31.25 62.12
N LEU A 38 -6.01 30.11 62.14
CA LEU A 38 -7.43 30.03 62.51
C LEU A 38 -7.57 29.32 63.88
N PRO A 39 -8.53 29.70 64.70
CA PRO A 39 -8.67 29.20 66.07
C PRO A 39 -9.27 27.79 66.14
N GLU A 40 -8.85 26.99 67.15
CA GLU A 40 -9.38 25.69 67.49
C GLU A 40 -10.88 25.75 67.83
N PRO A 41 -11.71 24.85 67.34
CA PRO A 41 -13.06 24.64 67.84
C PRO A 41 -13.10 23.54 68.89
N ALA A 42 -13.81 23.82 70.01
CA ALA A 42 -14.09 22.98 71.12
C ALA A 42 -14.79 21.66 70.75
N ALA A 43 -14.48 20.60 71.45
CA ALA A 43 -15.06 19.27 71.34
C ALA A 43 -16.55 19.21 71.70
N PRO A 44 -17.39 18.55 70.89
CA PRO A 44 -18.73 18.16 71.35
C PRO A 44 -18.82 16.65 71.64
N GLU A 45 -19.58 16.35 72.60
CA GLU A 45 -19.87 15.07 73.21
C GLU A 45 -20.49 14.03 72.25
N THR A 46 -20.21 12.78 72.61
CA THR A 46 -20.68 11.48 72.13
C THR A 46 -22.11 11.36 71.60
N LEU A 47 -22.21 10.79 70.37
CA LEU A 47 -23.45 10.19 69.91
C LEU A 47 -23.16 8.80 69.30
N SER A 48 -23.59 7.77 70.01
CA SER A 48 -23.33 6.34 69.71
C SER A 48 -23.99 5.80 68.43
N TRP A 49 -24.93 6.52 67.87
CA TRP A 49 -25.65 6.10 66.60
C TRP A 49 -24.86 6.30 65.31
N LYS A 50 -23.86 7.15 65.33
CA LYS A 50 -22.99 7.36 64.17
C LYS A 50 -22.14 6.12 63.80
N ARG A 51 -21.88 5.23 64.74
CA ARG A 51 -21.12 3.98 64.52
C ARG A 51 -21.93 2.93 63.72
N HIS A 52 -23.25 2.93 63.85
CA HIS A 52 -24.10 2.02 63.07
C HIS A 52 -24.33 2.49 61.66
N LEU A 53 -24.45 3.80 61.42
CA LEU A 53 -24.53 4.39 60.06
C LEU A 53 -23.24 4.24 59.28
N LEU A 54 -22.08 4.38 59.95
CA LEU A 54 -20.78 4.17 59.32
C LEU A 54 -20.55 2.70 58.91
N ARG A 55 -21.03 1.74 59.75
CA ARG A 55 -20.97 0.31 59.42
C ARG A 55 -21.90 -0.08 58.26
N LEU A 56 -23.07 0.53 58.15
CA LEU A 56 -23.98 0.33 57.02
C LEU A 56 -23.47 0.97 55.72
N LEU A 57 -22.82 2.13 55.83
CA LEU A 57 -22.18 2.77 54.68
C LEU A 57 -20.96 1.99 54.15
N VAL A 58 -20.14 1.43 55.06
CA VAL A 58 -19.01 0.56 54.70
C VAL A 58 -19.48 -0.76 54.09
N ALA A 59 -20.56 -1.35 54.60
CA ALA A 59 -21.17 -2.55 54.03
C ALA A 59 -21.83 -2.28 52.64
N ALA A 60 -22.44 -1.13 52.46
CA ALA A 60 -22.99 -0.72 51.16
C ALA A 60 -21.89 -0.41 50.15
N CYS A 61 -20.77 0.20 50.55
CA CYS A 61 -19.60 0.37 49.67
C CYS A 61 -18.89 -0.95 49.34
N ALA A 62 -18.90 -1.94 50.25
CA ALA A 62 -18.35 -3.28 49.98
C ALA A 62 -19.22 -4.08 49.00
N LEU A 63 -20.55 -3.90 49.02
CA LEU A 63 -21.48 -4.54 48.09
C LEU A 63 -21.50 -3.85 46.69
N MET A 64 -21.04 -2.60 46.59
CA MET A 64 -20.86 -1.91 45.31
C MET A 64 -19.49 -2.19 44.67
N ALA A 65 -18.55 -2.82 45.40
CA ALA A 65 -17.22 -3.18 44.91
C ALA A 65 -17.20 -4.51 44.12
N GLU A 66 -18.31 -5.24 44.04
CA GLU A 66 -18.49 -6.38 43.14
C GLU A 66 -19.03 -5.96 41.74
N GLY A 67 -19.05 -4.65 41.45
CA GLY A 67 -19.18 -4.12 40.09
C GLY A 67 -18.00 -4.60 39.29
N GLY A 68 -18.24 -5.54 38.36
CA GLY A 68 -17.33 -6.32 37.59
C GLY A 68 -16.00 -5.66 37.33
N ALA A 69 -14.92 -6.34 37.68
CA ALA A 69 -13.62 -6.07 37.08
C ALA A 69 -13.78 -6.14 35.57
N TRP A 70 -13.97 -4.99 34.92
CA TRP A 70 -13.85 -4.89 33.48
C TRP A 70 -12.43 -5.36 33.21
N SER A 71 -12.35 -6.48 32.52
CA SER A 71 -11.08 -7.03 32.09
C SER A 71 -10.39 -5.91 31.30
N ASP A 72 -9.40 -5.31 31.92
CA ASP A 72 -8.60 -4.20 31.39
C ASP A 72 -7.63 -4.71 30.32
N GLN A 73 -7.88 -5.93 29.81
CA GLN A 73 -7.07 -6.51 28.74
C GLN A 73 -7.51 -5.95 27.38
N PRO A 74 -6.56 -5.48 26.59
CA PRO A 74 -6.87 -4.98 25.25
C PRO A 74 -7.55 -6.06 24.42
N GLN A 75 -8.52 -5.64 23.60
CA GLN A 75 -9.17 -6.51 22.62
C GLN A 75 -8.14 -6.86 21.54
N GLU A 76 -7.75 -8.12 21.47
CA GLU A 76 -6.75 -8.59 20.49
C GLU A 76 -7.40 -8.78 19.13
N ILE A 77 -6.87 -8.09 18.10
CA ILE A 77 -7.26 -8.20 16.68
C ILE A 77 -6.12 -8.90 15.95
N LYS A 78 -6.30 -10.19 15.69
CA LYS A 78 -5.31 -10.99 14.94
C LYS A 78 -5.55 -10.85 13.45
N ILE A 79 -4.48 -10.50 12.74
CA ILE A 79 -4.46 -10.33 11.29
C ILE A 79 -3.60 -11.47 10.72
N GLY A 80 -4.21 -12.34 9.92
CA GLY A 80 -3.45 -13.34 9.18
C GLY A 80 -2.69 -12.70 8.03
N TYR A 81 -1.46 -13.14 7.78
CA TYR A 81 -0.73 -12.83 6.55
C TYR A 81 -0.33 -14.12 5.85
N LEU A 82 -1.06 -14.46 4.78
CA LEU A 82 -0.83 -15.65 3.98
C LEU A 82 -0.10 -15.28 2.70
N ARG A 83 1.14 -15.73 2.55
CA ARG A 83 1.96 -15.41 1.39
C ARG A 83 2.64 -16.65 0.80
N GLN A 84 2.89 -16.61 -0.49
CA GLN A 84 3.68 -17.62 -1.20
C GLN A 84 5.10 -17.11 -1.48
N ALA A 85 6.05 -18.00 -1.54
CA ALA A 85 7.40 -17.66 -1.98
C ALA A 85 7.37 -17.14 -3.43
N PRO A 86 8.19 -16.13 -3.79
CA PRO A 86 8.27 -15.65 -5.16
C PRO A 86 8.69 -16.78 -6.10
N SER A 87 7.89 -17.04 -7.15
CA SER A 87 8.17 -18.07 -8.16
C SER A 87 9.07 -17.59 -9.31
N LYS A 88 9.33 -16.27 -9.39
CA LYS A 88 10.03 -15.67 -10.52
C LYS A 88 11.54 -15.84 -10.44
N ILE A 89 12.13 -16.38 -11.52
CA ILE A 89 13.56 -16.30 -11.77
C ILE A 89 13.85 -14.90 -12.31
N ARG A 90 14.51 -14.05 -11.52
CA ARG A 90 14.84 -12.68 -11.92
C ARG A 90 16.16 -12.64 -12.69
N ILE A 91 16.28 -11.68 -13.61
CA ILE A 91 17.49 -11.47 -14.43
C ILE A 91 18.67 -11.05 -13.55
N SER A 92 18.43 -10.15 -12.61
CA SER A 92 19.44 -9.59 -11.72
C SER A 92 19.35 -10.19 -10.32
N LEU A 93 20.50 -10.56 -9.75
CA LEU A 93 20.58 -10.94 -8.33
C LEU A 93 20.39 -9.76 -7.39
N ILE A 94 20.54 -8.52 -7.89
CA ILE A 94 20.33 -7.29 -7.12
C ILE A 94 18.83 -7.05 -6.88
N ASP A 95 17.98 -7.49 -7.81
CA ASP A 95 16.53 -7.28 -7.77
C ASP A 95 15.76 -8.42 -7.10
N VAL A 96 16.47 -9.35 -6.43
CA VAL A 96 15.81 -10.44 -5.69
C VAL A 96 15.00 -9.83 -4.53
N PRO A 97 13.69 -10.10 -4.43
CA PRO A 97 12.89 -9.63 -3.32
C PRO A 97 13.48 -10.07 -1.98
N ALA A 98 13.48 -9.16 -1.01
CA ALA A 98 13.89 -9.51 0.34
C ALA A 98 13.00 -10.62 0.90
N GLY A 99 13.54 -11.52 1.72
CA GLY A 99 12.76 -12.62 2.31
C GLY A 99 11.58 -12.14 3.16
N ASN A 100 11.62 -10.89 3.63
CA ASN A 100 10.56 -10.21 4.37
C ASN A 100 9.72 -9.24 3.52
N ASP A 101 9.78 -9.31 2.18
CA ASP A 101 8.97 -8.47 1.30
C ASP A 101 7.47 -8.68 1.56
N GLY A 102 6.72 -7.60 1.72
CA GLY A 102 5.34 -7.58 2.20
C GLY A 102 5.21 -7.75 3.73
N LEU A 103 5.93 -8.67 4.36
CA LEU A 103 5.87 -8.89 5.81
C LEU A 103 6.35 -7.66 6.60
N ALA A 104 7.40 -7.00 6.11
CA ALA A 104 7.89 -5.76 6.69
C ALA A 104 6.83 -4.65 6.65
N GLY A 105 6.06 -4.58 5.55
CA GLY A 105 4.91 -3.68 5.43
C GLY A 105 3.82 -4.00 6.46
N ALA A 106 3.50 -5.28 6.67
CA ALA A 106 2.52 -5.72 7.67
C ALA A 106 2.93 -5.31 9.08
N HIS A 107 4.18 -5.55 9.46
CA HIS A 107 4.68 -5.21 10.81
C HIS A 107 4.68 -3.69 11.04
N LEU A 108 5.15 -2.88 10.07
CA LEU A 108 5.14 -1.43 10.20
C LEU A 108 3.71 -0.88 10.35
N ALA A 109 2.75 -1.43 9.61
CA ALA A 109 1.34 -1.05 9.73
C ALA A 109 0.76 -1.43 11.09
N THR A 110 1.13 -2.60 11.61
CA THR A 110 0.69 -3.05 12.95
C THR A 110 1.24 -2.15 14.06
N GLU A 111 2.47 -1.66 13.93
CA GLU A 111 3.03 -0.64 14.85
C GLU A 111 2.21 0.66 14.79
N ASP A 112 1.83 1.10 13.59
CA ASP A 112 1.00 2.29 13.39
C ASP A 112 -0.40 2.11 13.99
N ASP A 113 -1.03 0.94 13.81
CA ASP A 113 -2.35 0.61 14.35
C ASP A 113 -2.30 0.54 15.88
N ASN A 114 -1.27 -0.08 16.45
CA ASN A 114 -1.08 -0.17 17.90
C ASN A 114 -0.79 1.19 18.55
N ALA A 115 -0.19 2.15 17.79
CA ALA A 115 -0.02 3.50 18.30
C ALA A 115 -1.35 4.20 18.61
N THR A 116 -2.40 3.90 17.83
CA THR A 116 -3.78 4.39 18.06
C THR A 116 -4.56 3.44 18.96
N GLY A 117 -4.42 2.14 18.76
CA GLY A 117 -5.16 1.06 19.41
C GLY A 117 -5.05 1.09 20.95
N ARG A 118 -3.88 1.47 21.49
CA ARG A 118 -3.70 1.61 22.95
C ARG A 118 -4.65 2.61 23.60
N PHE A 119 -5.14 3.61 22.87
CA PHE A 119 -6.13 4.56 23.39
C PHE A 119 -7.57 4.06 23.24
N LEU A 120 -7.76 3.00 22.45
CA LEU A 120 -9.05 2.38 22.15
C LEU A 120 -9.20 1.02 22.82
N ASN A 121 -8.25 0.64 23.68
CA ASN A 121 -8.15 -0.69 24.27
C ASN A 121 -8.13 -1.81 23.21
N GLN A 122 -7.43 -1.58 22.09
CA GLN A 122 -7.25 -2.52 20.98
C GLN A 122 -5.77 -2.83 20.79
N HIS A 123 -5.46 -4.10 20.51
CA HIS A 123 -4.12 -4.57 20.20
C HIS A 123 -4.14 -5.39 18.91
N TYR A 124 -3.34 -4.99 17.93
CA TYR A 124 -3.22 -5.64 16.64
C TYR A 124 -1.97 -6.52 16.60
N ALA A 125 -2.12 -7.73 16.09
CA ALA A 125 -1.03 -8.68 15.94
C ALA A 125 -1.09 -9.38 14.58
N VAL A 126 0.04 -9.49 13.89
CA VAL A 126 0.17 -10.23 12.63
C VAL A 126 0.63 -11.65 12.89
N VAL A 127 -0.07 -12.61 12.29
CA VAL A 127 0.30 -14.03 12.27
C VAL A 127 0.62 -14.43 10.83
N GLU A 128 1.88 -14.73 10.55
CA GLU A 128 2.34 -15.08 9.22
C GLU A 128 2.22 -16.58 8.92
N LYS A 129 1.89 -16.89 7.66
CA LYS A 129 2.04 -18.20 7.07
C LYS A 129 2.66 -18.09 5.68
N LEU A 130 3.90 -18.57 5.54
CA LEU A 130 4.60 -18.65 4.26
C LEU A 130 4.33 -20.03 3.64
N LEU A 131 3.86 -20.03 2.39
CA LEU A 131 3.65 -21.23 1.58
C LEU A 131 4.91 -21.54 0.78
N GLY A 132 5.37 -22.78 0.88
CA GLY A 132 6.33 -23.37 -0.04
C GLY A 132 5.67 -23.84 -1.35
N GLU A 133 6.51 -24.38 -2.22
CA GLU A 133 6.04 -25.05 -3.44
C GLU A 133 5.26 -26.31 -3.06
N GLY A 134 4.01 -26.43 -3.56
CA GLY A 134 3.13 -27.57 -3.28
C GLY A 134 2.34 -27.50 -1.96
N ASP A 135 2.56 -26.51 -1.12
CA ASP A 135 1.77 -26.36 0.11
C ASP A 135 0.29 -26.05 -0.18
N ASP A 136 -0.58 -26.61 0.65
CA ASP A 136 -2.03 -26.38 0.59
C ASP A 136 -2.38 -25.01 1.19
N ALA A 137 -2.76 -24.07 0.31
CA ALA A 137 -3.14 -22.72 0.71
C ALA A 137 -4.43 -22.67 1.55
N VAL A 138 -5.37 -23.62 1.32
CA VAL A 138 -6.61 -23.69 2.09
C VAL A 138 -6.34 -24.19 3.51
N ALA A 139 -5.50 -25.23 3.66
CA ALA A 139 -5.09 -25.69 4.97
C ALA A 139 -4.35 -24.62 5.76
N ALA A 140 -3.49 -23.84 5.10
CA ALA A 140 -2.77 -22.73 5.71
C ALA A 140 -3.71 -21.58 6.14
N MET A 141 -4.70 -21.23 5.32
CA MET A 141 -5.74 -20.26 5.68
C MET A 141 -6.56 -20.74 6.88
N ASN A 142 -6.96 -22.00 6.90
CA ASN A 142 -7.68 -22.60 8.02
C ASN A 142 -6.88 -22.52 9.31
N ALA A 143 -5.58 -22.79 9.28
CA ALA A 143 -4.71 -22.68 10.45
C ALA A 143 -4.60 -21.23 10.99
N LEU A 144 -4.63 -20.22 10.12
CA LEU A 144 -4.70 -18.81 10.53
C LEU A 144 -6.05 -18.48 11.17
N ALA A 145 -7.15 -18.95 10.57
CA ALA A 145 -8.49 -18.77 11.10
C ALA A 145 -8.66 -19.45 12.47
N ASP A 146 -8.10 -20.63 12.67
CA ASP A 146 -8.10 -21.37 13.96
C ASP A 146 -7.33 -20.62 15.06
N GLN A 147 -6.36 -19.78 14.68
CA GLN A 147 -5.65 -18.89 15.58
C GLN A 147 -6.41 -17.59 15.86
N GLY A 148 -7.61 -17.41 15.29
CA GLY A 148 -8.48 -16.27 15.53
C GLY A 148 -8.35 -15.15 14.49
N ALA A 149 -7.64 -15.35 13.36
CA ALA A 149 -7.56 -14.35 12.29
C ALA A 149 -8.84 -14.37 11.43
N SER A 150 -9.72 -13.40 11.61
CA SER A 150 -10.91 -13.21 10.77
C SER A 150 -10.63 -12.37 9.53
N PHE A 151 -9.57 -11.57 9.53
CA PHE A 151 -9.02 -10.85 8.37
C PHE A 151 -7.68 -11.47 8.01
N ILE A 152 -7.54 -11.86 6.74
CA ILE A 152 -6.29 -12.44 6.24
C ILE A 152 -5.83 -11.64 5.02
N VAL A 153 -4.72 -10.94 5.15
CA VAL A 153 -4.02 -10.31 4.01
C VAL A 153 -3.35 -11.42 3.21
N THR A 154 -3.51 -11.38 1.88
CA THR A 154 -3.00 -12.43 1.01
C THR A 154 -2.03 -11.88 -0.02
N SER A 155 -0.89 -12.55 -0.17
CA SER A 155 0.08 -12.37 -1.25
C SER A 155 0.19 -13.69 -2.02
N LEU A 156 -0.87 -14.01 -2.76
CA LEU A 156 -1.06 -15.24 -3.53
C LEU A 156 -1.30 -14.91 -5.01
N ASP A 157 -1.04 -15.86 -5.90
CA ASP A 157 -1.54 -15.80 -7.27
C ASP A 157 -3.08 -15.89 -7.32
N ALA A 158 -3.66 -15.62 -8.49
CA ALA A 158 -5.10 -15.53 -8.64
C ALA A 158 -5.82 -16.85 -8.35
N ASP A 159 -5.24 -17.98 -8.75
CA ASP A 159 -5.88 -19.30 -8.60
C ASP A 159 -5.90 -19.74 -7.13
N ARG A 160 -4.77 -19.60 -6.44
CA ARG A 160 -4.69 -19.88 -5.00
C ARG A 160 -5.59 -18.93 -4.20
N LEU A 161 -5.66 -17.65 -4.59
CA LEU A 161 -6.55 -16.69 -3.94
C LEU A 161 -8.02 -17.12 -4.07
N LEU A 162 -8.47 -17.58 -5.24
CA LEU A 162 -9.84 -18.07 -5.43
C LEU A 162 -10.14 -19.32 -4.61
N GLN A 163 -9.22 -20.28 -4.55
CA GLN A 163 -9.35 -21.48 -3.71
C GLN A 163 -9.51 -21.10 -2.23
N VAL A 164 -8.68 -20.21 -1.73
CA VAL A 164 -8.73 -19.72 -0.35
C VAL A 164 -9.99 -18.90 -0.10
N ALA A 165 -10.45 -18.09 -1.08
CA ALA A 165 -11.67 -17.29 -0.97
C ALA A 165 -12.91 -18.16 -0.86
N ASP A 166 -13.03 -19.19 -1.69
CA ASP A 166 -14.17 -20.10 -1.68
C ASP A 166 -14.23 -20.91 -0.37
N ALA A 167 -13.10 -21.39 0.12
CA ALA A 167 -13.01 -22.07 1.42
C ALA A 167 -13.29 -21.13 2.61
N GLY A 168 -12.78 -19.88 2.55
CA GLY A 168 -12.93 -18.88 3.60
C GLY A 168 -14.37 -18.41 3.84
N ARG A 169 -15.26 -18.55 2.84
CA ARG A 169 -16.69 -18.18 2.97
C ARG A 169 -17.40 -18.97 4.08
N THR A 170 -17.12 -20.25 4.20
CA THR A 170 -17.74 -21.11 5.24
C THR A 170 -17.23 -20.80 6.64
N ARG A 171 -16.11 -20.11 6.74
CA ARG A 171 -15.47 -19.72 8.01
C ARG A 171 -15.62 -18.25 8.35
N SER A 172 -16.40 -17.51 7.57
CA SER A 172 -16.57 -16.05 7.73
C SER A 172 -15.23 -15.27 7.71
N VAL A 173 -14.24 -15.77 6.93
CA VAL A 173 -12.94 -15.10 6.76
C VAL A 173 -13.05 -14.09 5.62
N THR A 174 -12.57 -12.88 5.88
CA THR A 174 -12.41 -11.83 4.88
C THR A 174 -10.95 -11.80 4.42
N LEU A 175 -10.74 -11.93 3.12
CA LEU A 175 -9.43 -11.85 2.50
C LEU A 175 -9.16 -10.43 1.98
N ILE A 176 -7.92 -9.98 2.10
CA ILE A 176 -7.49 -8.71 1.51
C ILE A 176 -6.33 -8.99 0.56
N ASN A 177 -6.60 -8.95 -0.74
CA ASN A 177 -5.62 -9.22 -1.78
C ASN A 177 -4.61 -8.07 -1.91
N ALA A 178 -3.34 -8.35 -1.66
CA ALA A 178 -2.24 -7.42 -1.75
C ALA A 178 -1.22 -7.76 -2.86
N LEU A 179 -1.49 -8.74 -3.74
CA LEU A 179 -0.55 -9.14 -4.79
C LEU A 179 -1.20 -9.37 -6.16
N ALA A 180 -2.25 -10.19 -6.27
CA ALA A 180 -2.81 -10.60 -7.57
C ALA A 180 -3.42 -9.42 -8.33
N LEU A 181 -2.94 -9.18 -9.58
CA LEU A 181 -3.32 -8.07 -10.45
C LEU A 181 -4.43 -8.43 -11.45
N ASP A 182 -4.90 -9.67 -11.44
CA ASP A 182 -5.79 -10.24 -12.45
C ASP A 182 -7.17 -9.57 -12.46
N GLU A 183 -7.60 -9.10 -13.63
CA GLU A 183 -8.91 -8.47 -13.83
C GLU A 183 -10.05 -9.40 -13.46
N ARG A 184 -9.93 -10.70 -13.77
CA ARG A 184 -11.00 -11.69 -13.52
C ARG A 184 -11.44 -11.73 -12.05
N LEU A 185 -10.53 -11.44 -11.13
CA LEU A 185 -10.84 -11.38 -9.67
C LEU A 185 -11.76 -10.20 -9.30
N ARG A 186 -11.88 -9.18 -10.17
CA ARG A 186 -12.76 -8.02 -10.02
C ARG A 186 -13.91 -8.05 -11.01
N GLU A 187 -13.95 -9.09 -11.84
CA GLU A 187 -14.94 -9.31 -12.91
C GLU A 187 -15.68 -10.62 -12.66
N GLN A 188 -15.63 -11.58 -13.58
CA GLN A 188 -16.42 -12.82 -13.53
C GLN A 188 -16.14 -13.70 -12.31
N ASP A 189 -14.92 -13.64 -11.76
CA ASP A 189 -14.47 -14.46 -10.61
C ASP A 189 -14.49 -13.68 -9.30
N CYS A 190 -15.20 -12.54 -9.23
CA CYS A 190 -15.24 -11.75 -8.01
C CYS A 190 -15.93 -12.48 -6.84
N ARG A 191 -15.45 -12.22 -5.63
CA ARG A 191 -15.97 -12.83 -4.38
C ARG A 191 -16.29 -11.75 -3.35
N ALA A 192 -17.45 -11.87 -2.69
CA ALA A 192 -17.92 -10.90 -1.69
C ALA A 192 -17.05 -10.84 -0.41
N ASN A 193 -16.24 -11.86 -0.18
CA ASN A 193 -15.30 -11.93 0.95
C ASN A 193 -13.86 -11.58 0.57
N VAL A 194 -13.62 -11.00 -0.63
CA VAL A 194 -12.30 -10.56 -1.07
C VAL A 194 -12.30 -9.06 -1.33
N ILE A 195 -11.50 -8.33 -0.59
CA ILE A 195 -11.19 -6.91 -0.79
C ILE A 195 -9.86 -6.82 -1.53
N HIS A 196 -9.72 -5.87 -2.46
CA HIS A 196 -8.53 -5.77 -3.30
C HIS A 196 -7.79 -4.47 -3.05
N VAL A 197 -6.57 -4.55 -2.50
CA VAL A 197 -5.61 -3.44 -2.37
C VAL A 197 -4.67 -3.41 -3.57
N ALA A 198 -4.19 -4.57 -4.03
CA ALA A 198 -3.43 -4.65 -5.26
C ALA A 198 -4.24 -4.06 -6.44
N PRO A 199 -3.66 -3.21 -7.30
CA PRO A 199 -4.35 -2.70 -8.49
C PRO A 199 -4.62 -3.83 -9.47
N THR A 200 -5.40 -3.58 -10.51
CA THR A 200 -5.44 -4.44 -11.69
C THR A 200 -4.40 -4.01 -12.71
N ARG A 201 -4.08 -4.88 -13.66
CA ARG A 201 -3.26 -4.51 -14.83
C ARG A 201 -3.90 -3.38 -15.62
N ALA A 202 -5.23 -3.38 -15.74
CA ALA A 202 -5.96 -2.28 -16.37
C ALA A 202 -5.75 -0.95 -15.65
N MET A 203 -5.76 -0.92 -14.30
CA MET A 203 -5.47 0.31 -13.55
C MET A 203 -4.05 0.84 -13.83
N LEU A 204 -3.08 -0.05 -13.91
CA LEU A 204 -1.69 0.31 -14.21
C LEU A 204 -1.55 0.81 -15.66
N ALA A 205 -2.14 0.10 -16.62
CA ALA A 205 -2.12 0.46 -18.04
C ALA A 205 -2.83 1.80 -18.29
N ASP A 206 -4.00 2.02 -17.68
CA ASP A 206 -4.75 3.27 -17.80
C ASP A 206 -3.98 4.46 -17.23
N ALA A 207 -3.34 4.28 -16.08
CA ALA A 207 -2.52 5.31 -15.46
C ALA A 207 -1.35 5.74 -16.37
N LEU A 208 -0.71 4.77 -17.00
CA LEU A 208 0.36 5.00 -17.97
C LEU A 208 -0.18 5.67 -19.24
N ALA A 209 -1.28 5.14 -19.81
CA ALA A 209 -1.89 5.63 -21.04
C ALA A 209 -2.34 7.09 -20.91
N GLN A 210 -2.97 7.47 -19.79
CA GLN A 210 -3.34 8.86 -19.53
C GLN A 210 -2.13 9.80 -19.64
N TYR A 211 -1.01 9.43 -19.03
CA TYR A 211 0.19 10.24 -19.07
C TYR A 211 0.80 10.33 -20.49
N LEU A 212 0.91 9.19 -21.18
CA LEU A 212 1.47 9.16 -22.54
C LEU A 212 0.64 10.01 -23.49
N VAL A 213 -0.69 9.91 -23.43
CA VAL A 213 -1.60 10.72 -24.26
C VAL A 213 -1.56 12.20 -23.85
N TRP A 214 -1.48 12.51 -22.58
CA TRP A 214 -1.29 13.87 -22.07
C TRP A 214 0.00 14.51 -22.62
N LYS A 215 1.08 13.71 -22.74
CA LYS A 215 2.34 14.11 -23.40
C LYS A 215 2.24 14.18 -24.92
N LYS A 216 1.11 13.82 -25.51
CA LYS A 216 0.94 13.68 -26.98
C LYS A 216 1.74 12.53 -27.60
N TRP A 217 2.17 11.56 -26.81
CA TRP A 217 2.79 10.32 -27.27
C TRP A 217 1.71 9.30 -27.58
N THR A 218 1.07 9.45 -28.73
CA THR A 218 -0.13 8.70 -29.10
C THR A 218 0.14 7.54 -30.05
N LYS A 219 1.33 7.44 -30.65
CA LYS A 219 1.75 6.33 -31.51
C LYS A 219 2.66 5.39 -30.71
N TRP A 220 2.19 4.19 -30.44
CA TRP A 220 2.93 3.22 -29.62
C TRP A 220 3.45 2.06 -30.45
N MET A 221 4.71 1.68 -30.26
CA MET A 221 5.21 0.35 -30.59
C MET A 221 5.06 -0.53 -29.35
N LEU A 222 4.28 -1.61 -29.43
CA LEU A 222 4.08 -2.56 -28.30
C LEU A 222 5.00 -3.77 -28.49
N LEU A 223 5.86 -4.02 -27.50
CA LEU A 223 6.68 -5.22 -27.43
C LEU A 223 6.21 -6.09 -26.25
N THR A 224 5.79 -7.31 -26.54
CA THR A 224 5.19 -8.25 -25.57
C THR A 224 6.14 -9.41 -25.33
N GLY A 225 6.27 -9.86 -24.08
CA GLY A 225 6.88 -11.13 -23.76
C GLY A 225 5.99 -12.32 -24.16
N SER A 226 6.51 -13.54 -23.98
CA SER A 226 5.85 -14.78 -24.42
C SER A 226 5.20 -15.59 -23.30
N HIS A 227 5.16 -15.06 -22.09
CA HIS A 227 4.50 -15.70 -20.93
C HIS A 227 3.08 -15.19 -20.73
N ASP A 228 2.23 -15.95 -20.05
CA ASP A 228 0.82 -15.65 -19.86
C ASP A 228 0.58 -14.28 -19.19
N ASN A 229 1.36 -13.94 -18.17
CA ASN A 229 1.24 -12.64 -17.49
C ASN A 229 1.63 -11.47 -18.41
N ASP A 230 2.59 -11.67 -19.33
CA ASP A 230 2.98 -10.66 -20.31
C ASP A 230 1.84 -10.40 -21.29
N ALA A 231 1.16 -11.47 -21.73
CA ALA A 231 -0.03 -11.38 -22.58
C ALA A 231 -1.18 -10.64 -21.89
N LEU A 232 -1.44 -10.92 -20.60
CA LEU A 232 -2.47 -10.22 -19.81
C LEU A 232 -2.17 -8.73 -19.67
N PHE A 233 -0.92 -8.35 -19.44
CA PHE A 233 -0.55 -6.93 -19.37
C PHE A 233 -0.60 -6.26 -20.75
N ALA A 234 -0.21 -6.96 -21.83
CA ALA A 234 -0.36 -6.47 -23.19
C ALA A 234 -1.84 -6.22 -23.56
N ASP A 235 -2.76 -7.10 -23.13
CA ASP A 235 -4.21 -6.90 -23.30
C ASP A 235 -4.69 -5.64 -22.60
N ALA A 236 -4.26 -5.41 -21.35
CA ALA A 236 -4.57 -4.19 -20.61
C ALA A 236 -4.04 -2.93 -21.32
N LEU A 237 -2.81 -2.97 -21.85
CA LEU A 237 -2.21 -1.86 -22.60
C LEU A 237 -2.96 -1.59 -23.92
N ARG A 238 -3.41 -2.63 -24.64
CA ARG A 238 -4.24 -2.48 -25.86
C ARG A 238 -5.59 -1.84 -25.54
N HIS A 239 -6.22 -2.29 -24.47
CA HIS A 239 -7.47 -1.70 -24.00
C HIS A 239 -7.28 -0.23 -23.61
N ALA A 240 -6.26 0.09 -22.83
CA ALA A 240 -5.94 1.46 -22.43
C ALA A 240 -5.60 2.36 -23.63
N ALA A 241 -4.83 1.86 -24.61
CA ALA A 241 -4.56 2.60 -25.84
C ALA A 241 -5.86 3.01 -26.56
N THR A 242 -6.77 2.06 -26.75
CA THR A 242 -8.07 2.32 -27.37
C THR A 242 -8.90 3.30 -26.55
N ARG A 243 -8.99 3.09 -25.23
CA ARG A 243 -9.79 3.91 -24.31
C ARG A 243 -9.36 5.37 -24.30
N PHE A 244 -8.06 5.64 -24.34
CA PHE A 244 -7.52 7.01 -24.24
C PHE A 244 -7.09 7.60 -25.58
N GLY A 245 -7.37 6.93 -26.71
CA GLY A 245 -7.14 7.47 -28.05
C GLY A 245 -5.69 7.40 -28.52
N ALA A 246 -4.89 6.48 -28.00
CA ALA A 246 -3.59 6.11 -28.56
C ALA A 246 -3.75 5.03 -29.62
N LYS A 247 -2.74 4.91 -30.50
CA LYS A 247 -2.70 3.92 -31.59
C LYS A 247 -1.45 3.05 -31.45
N ILE A 248 -1.63 1.75 -31.34
CA ILE A 248 -0.54 0.79 -31.48
C ILE A 248 -0.24 0.66 -32.99
N VAL A 249 0.89 1.22 -33.41
CA VAL A 249 1.31 1.25 -34.82
C VAL A 249 2.03 -0.02 -35.24
N GLU A 250 2.63 -0.70 -34.27
CA GLU A 250 3.34 -1.97 -34.45
C GLU A 250 3.26 -2.77 -33.17
N GLN A 251 3.11 -4.10 -33.30
CA GLN A 251 3.21 -5.03 -32.18
C GLN A 251 4.16 -6.15 -32.54
N ARG A 252 5.06 -6.49 -31.63
CA ARG A 252 6.00 -7.61 -31.76
C ARG A 252 6.04 -8.42 -30.47
N GLU A 253 6.44 -9.67 -30.61
CA GLU A 253 6.64 -10.59 -29.48
C GLU A 253 8.12 -10.90 -29.32
N PHE A 254 8.63 -10.81 -28.11
CA PHE A 254 9.93 -11.33 -27.74
C PHE A 254 9.75 -12.72 -27.15
N LYS A 255 10.24 -13.74 -27.88
CA LYS A 255 10.16 -15.14 -27.45
C LYS A 255 11.26 -15.47 -26.45
N ASP A 256 10.86 -15.89 -25.28
CA ASP A 256 11.77 -16.46 -24.31
C ASP A 256 12.12 -17.90 -24.67
N ASN A 257 13.34 -18.13 -25.10
CA ASN A 257 13.82 -19.47 -25.49
C ASN A 257 14.32 -20.30 -24.32
N GLY A 258 14.09 -19.86 -23.06
CA GLY A 258 14.46 -20.60 -21.84
C GLY A 258 15.96 -20.75 -21.61
N GLY A 259 16.79 -19.97 -22.29
CA GLY A 259 18.24 -19.98 -22.09
C GLY A 259 18.66 -19.65 -20.66
N ALA A 260 19.89 -19.96 -20.30
CA ALA A 260 20.43 -19.73 -18.95
C ALA A 260 20.55 -18.23 -18.67
N ARG A 261 19.45 -17.61 -18.27
CA ARG A 261 19.32 -16.14 -17.99
C ARG A 261 20.30 -15.65 -16.94
N ARG A 262 20.80 -16.53 -16.08
CA ARG A 262 21.77 -16.20 -15.01
C ARG A 262 23.23 -16.38 -15.44
N THR A 263 23.49 -16.77 -16.68
CA THR A 263 24.86 -16.86 -17.21
C THR A 263 25.19 -15.61 -18.02
N ASP A 264 26.45 -15.23 -18.06
CA ASP A 264 26.93 -14.09 -18.85
C ASP A 264 26.55 -14.20 -20.33
N SER A 265 26.53 -15.45 -20.86
CA SER A 265 26.11 -15.73 -22.23
C SER A 265 24.62 -15.47 -22.47
N GLY A 266 23.74 -15.84 -21.51
CA GLY A 266 22.29 -15.63 -21.62
C GLY A 266 21.91 -14.15 -21.56
N VAL A 267 22.50 -13.38 -20.66
CA VAL A 267 22.34 -11.92 -20.56
C VAL A 267 22.82 -11.22 -21.83
N ALA A 268 24.01 -11.60 -22.35
CA ALA A 268 24.57 -11.04 -23.57
C ALA A 268 23.69 -11.34 -24.80
N GLU A 269 23.09 -12.54 -24.86
CA GLU A 269 22.19 -12.94 -25.95
C GLU A 269 20.92 -12.09 -25.98
N ILE A 270 20.23 -11.90 -24.85
CA ILE A 270 19.04 -11.06 -24.77
C ILE A 270 19.36 -9.63 -25.19
N GLN A 271 20.47 -9.07 -24.68
CA GLN A 271 20.89 -7.71 -25.04
C GLN A 271 21.13 -7.53 -26.55
N ARG A 272 21.69 -8.54 -27.24
CA ARG A 272 21.93 -8.51 -28.71
C ARG A 272 20.63 -8.58 -29.50
N GLN A 273 19.61 -9.24 -28.98
CA GLN A 273 18.32 -9.37 -29.64
C GLN A 273 17.49 -8.08 -29.58
N MET A 274 17.70 -7.19 -28.59
CA MET A 274 16.91 -5.97 -28.43
C MET A 274 16.94 -5.04 -29.67
N PRO A 275 18.09 -4.68 -30.24
CA PRO A 275 18.11 -3.91 -31.50
C PRO A 275 17.44 -4.65 -32.65
N VAL A 276 17.62 -5.98 -32.75
CA VAL A 276 17.04 -6.79 -33.84
C VAL A 276 15.52 -6.81 -33.77
N VAL A 277 14.93 -7.01 -32.58
CA VAL A 277 13.48 -7.05 -32.44
C VAL A 277 12.83 -5.68 -32.57
N THR A 278 13.57 -4.59 -32.41
CA THR A 278 13.05 -3.22 -32.49
C THR A 278 13.37 -2.53 -33.82
N GLN A 279 14.27 -3.07 -34.69
CA GLN A 279 14.66 -2.45 -35.97
C GLN A 279 13.50 -2.39 -36.95
N GLY A 280 13.50 -1.34 -37.79
CA GLY A 280 12.55 -1.19 -38.91
C GLY A 280 11.10 -1.03 -38.45
N ALA A 281 10.85 -0.64 -37.22
CA ALA A 281 9.51 -0.31 -36.76
C ALA A 281 9.00 0.97 -37.42
N PRO A 282 7.68 1.08 -37.69
CA PRO A 282 7.08 2.33 -38.15
C PRO A 282 7.35 3.47 -37.17
N GLU A 283 7.19 4.71 -37.64
CA GLU A 283 7.32 5.89 -36.78
C GLU A 283 6.40 5.77 -35.54
N HIS A 284 6.97 5.87 -34.37
CA HIS A 284 6.27 5.79 -33.09
C HIS A 284 6.86 6.80 -32.10
N ASP A 285 6.03 7.22 -31.14
CA ASP A 285 6.42 8.19 -30.10
C ASP A 285 7.09 7.52 -28.91
N VAL A 286 6.67 6.31 -28.58
CA VAL A 286 7.11 5.55 -27.39
C VAL A 286 7.08 4.05 -27.68
N LEU A 287 8.07 3.34 -27.15
CA LEU A 287 8.05 1.88 -27.07
C LEU A 287 7.43 1.47 -25.75
N VAL A 288 6.34 0.69 -25.82
CA VAL A 288 5.63 0.19 -24.63
C VAL A 288 5.93 -1.30 -24.48
N ALA A 289 6.42 -1.71 -23.33
CA ALA A 289 6.79 -3.09 -23.04
C ALA A 289 5.79 -3.76 -22.10
N ALA A 290 5.35 -4.96 -22.45
CA ALA A 290 4.62 -5.88 -21.58
C ALA A 290 5.52 -7.09 -21.29
N ASP A 291 6.20 -7.05 -20.16
CA ASP A 291 7.18 -8.06 -19.70
C ASP A 291 7.10 -8.18 -18.17
N GLU A 292 5.97 -8.69 -17.65
CA GLU A 292 5.82 -8.98 -16.21
C GLU A 292 6.72 -10.14 -15.76
N SER A 293 7.19 -10.94 -16.71
CA SER A 293 8.12 -12.04 -16.47
C SER A 293 9.56 -11.57 -16.32
N GLU A 294 9.83 -10.28 -16.53
CA GLU A 294 11.15 -9.63 -16.37
C GLU A 294 12.26 -10.31 -17.20
N VAL A 295 11.94 -10.64 -18.47
CA VAL A 295 12.87 -11.32 -19.37
C VAL A 295 13.76 -10.34 -20.14
N PHE A 296 13.19 -9.25 -20.67
CA PHE A 296 13.89 -8.40 -21.64
C PHE A 296 13.72 -6.90 -21.42
N ALA A 297 12.61 -6.45 -20.83
CA ALA A 297 12.25 -5.03 -20.81
C ALA A 297 13.30 -4.16 -20.14
N GLY A 298 14.00 -4.65 -19.13
CA GLY A 298 15.08 -3.92 -18.43
C GLY A 298 16.22 -3.46 -19.34
N TYR A 299 16.41 -4.08 -20.51
CA TYR A 299 17.44 -3.68 -21.49
C TYR A 299 16.96 -2.63 -22.49
N LEU A 300 15.64 -2.47 -22.70
CA LEU A 300 15.07 -1.60 -23.72
C LEU A 300 15.49 -0.13 -23.60
N PRO A 301 15.58 0.49 -22.41
CA PRO A 301 15.97 1.90 -22.31
C PRO A 301 17.33 2.23 -22.93
N TYR A 302 18.19 1.23 -23.12
CA TYR A 302 19.56 1.41 -23.60
C TYR A 302 19.92 0.61 -24.85
N ARG A 303 19.00 -0.23 -25.37
CA ARG A 303 19.32 -1.21 -26.42
C ARG A 303 18.32 -1.27 -27.57
N THR A 304 17.43 -0.29 -27.72
CA THR A 304 16.52 -0.21 -28.86
C THR A 304 17.24 0.24 -30.14
N TRP A 305 16.70 -0.13 -31.29
CA TRP A 305 17.22 0.35 -32.58
C TRP A 305 17.04 1.87 -32.70
N ASP A 306 15.84 2.38 -32.46
CA ASP A 306 15.54 3.79 -32.45
C ASP A 306 15.55 4.32 -31.01
N ALA A 307 16.16 5.51 -30.81
CA ALA A 307 16.19 6.19 -29.53
C ALA A 307 14.82 6.80 -29.21
N ARG A 308 13.91 6.00 -28.67
CA ARG A 308 12.58 6.42 -28.23
C ARG A 308 12.42 6.22 -26.72
N PRO A 309 11.56 7.01 -26.05
CA PRO A 309 11.18 6.71 -24.67
C PRO A 309 10.64 5.29 -24.55
N VAL A 310 10.93 4.65 -23.42
CA VAL A 310 10.42 3.33 -23.08
C VAL A 310 9.46 3.46 -21.90
N ALA A 311 8.35 2.73 -21.95
CA ALA A 311 7.33 2.73 -20.91
C ALA A 311 6.73 1.32 -20.71
N GLY A 312 5.96 1.11 -19.65
CA GLY A 312 5.37 -0.21 -19.34
C GLY A 312 6.14 -0.96 -18.29
N SER A 313 6.66 -2.14 -18.59
CA SER A 313 7.44 -2.95 -17.65
C SER A 313 8.85 -2.41 -17.37
N ALA A 314 9.31 -1.43 -18.17
CA ALA A 314 10.59 -0.73 -17.98
C ALA A 314 10.50 0.73 -18.46
N GLY A 315 11.54 1.51 -18.17
CA GLY A 315 11.54 2.96 -18.45
C GLY A 315 10.57 3.68 -17.54
N LEU A 316 9.46 4.19 -18.05
CA LEU A 316 8.39 4.77 -17.24
C LEU A 316 7.41 3.68 -16.79
N VAL A 317 7.49 3.27 -15.54
CA VAL A 317 6.75 2.13 -14.97
C VAL A 317 5.60 2.60 -14.08
N PRO A 318 4.35 2.15 -14.30
CA PRO A 318 3.24 2.40 -13.39
C PRO A 318 3.36 1.51 -12.16
N THR A 319 3.29 2.11 -10.96
CA THR A 319 3.45 1.40 -9.70
C THR A 319 2.59 1.98 -8.58
N THR A 320 2.30 1.21 -7.56
CA THR A 320 1.58 1.71 -6.37
C THR A 320 2.49 2.45 -5.39
N TRP A 321 3.78 2.21 -5.44
CA TRP A 321 4.76 2.87 -4.57
C TRP A 321 6.16 2.79 -5.16
N ASN A 322 6.99 3.78 -4.85
CA ASN A 322 8.44 3.73 -5.05
C ASN A 322 9.12 4.57 -3.96
N ALA A 323 10.39 4.26 -3.68
CA ALA A 323 11.15 4.90 -2.61
C ALA A 323 11.52 6.37 -2.88
N ALA A 324 11.41 6.82 -4.14
CA ALA A 324 11.67 8.21 -4.53
C ALA A 324 10.43 9.11 -4.43
N PHE A 325 9.29 8.57 -3.97
CA PHE A 325 8.09 9.36 -3.79
C PHE A 325 8.22 10.26 -2.56
N ASP A 326 8.16 11.57 -2.76
CA ASP A 326 8.50 12.59 -1.77
C ASP A 326 7.31 13.46 -1.32
N GLN A 327 6.11 13.25 -1.89
CA GLN A 327 4.93 14.05 -1.60
C GLN A 327 4.12 13.50 -0.43
N TRP A 328 3.30 14.34 0.16
CA TRP A 328 2.27 14.02 1.16
C TRP A 328 2.76 13.16 2.35
N GLY A 329 3.98 13.40 2.80
CA GLY A 329 4.58 12.69 3.94
C GLY A 329 5.18 11.32 3.59
N ALA A 330 5.25 10.94 2.32
CA ALA A 330 5.81 9.67 1.87
C ALA A 330 7.26 9.47 2.33
N VAL A 331 8.07 10.54 2.34
CA VAL A 331 9.46 10.51 2.83
C VAL A 331 9.53 10.05 4.30
N GLN A 332 8.58 10.47 5.14
CA GLN A 332 8.56 10.05 6.55
C GLN A 332 8.30 8.55 6.68
N LEU A 333 7.33 8.02 5.92
CA LEU A 333 7.05 6.59 5.89
C LEU A 333 8.26 5.81 5.37
N GLN A 334 8.86 6.25 4.25
CA GLN A 334 10.04 5.64 3.66
C GLN A 334 11.23 5.60 4.63
N ASN A 335 11.50 6.71 5.33
CA ASN A 335 12.58 6.79 6.30
C ASN A 335 12.35 5.87 7.50
N ARG A 336 11.13 5.80 8.02
CA ARG A 336 10.76 4.86 9.11
C ARG A 336 10.96 3.42 8.66
N PHE A 337 10.48 3.09 7.46
CA PHE A 337 10.65 1.76 6.89
C PHE A 337 12.13 1.40 6.71
N THR A 338 12.90 2.28 6.08
CA THR A 338 14.34 2.05 5.86
C THR A 338 15.10 1.90 7.17
N LYS A 339 14.76 2.70 8.19
CA LYS A 339 15.37 2.59 9.52
C LYS A 339 15.08 1.23 10.18
N ALA A 340 13.86 0.72 10.04
CA ALA A 340 13.44 -0.53 10.66
C ALA A 340 13.98 -1.78 9.92
N TYR A 341 14.00 -1.74 8.59
CA TYR A 341 14.25 -2.94 7.76
C TYR A 341 15.52 -2.87 6.90
N GLN A 342 16.30 -1.77 6.98
CA GLN A 342 17.58 -1.57 6.28
C GLN A 342 17.51 -1.74 4.75
N ARG A 343 16.33 -1.48 4.17
CA ARG A 343 16.06 -1.49 2.73
C ARG A 343 14.94 -0.50 2.38
N PRO A 344 14.81 -0.10 1.11
CA PRO A 344 13.67 0.68 0.68
C PRO A 344 12.37 -0.14 0.75
N MET A 345 11.25 0.57 0.97
CA MET A 345 9.90 0.02 0.93
C MET A 345 9.50 -0.25 -0.52
N THR A 346 9.08 -1.47 -0.82
CA THR A 346 8.62 -1.88 -2.16
C THR A 346 7.15 -1.53 -2.38
N ALA A 347 6.68 -1.65 -3.62
CA ALA A 347 5.25 -1.55 -3.92
C ALA A 347 4.44 -2.64 -3.20
N HIS A 348 4.99 -3.83 -3.06
CA HIS A 348 4.34 -4.94 -2.34
C HIS A 348 4.27 -4.67 -0.84
N ASP A 349 5.35 -4.19 -0.20
CA ASP A 349 5.31 -3.75 1.20
C ASP A 349 4.21 -2.71 1.43
N MET A 350 4.09 -1.73 0.51
CA MET A 350 3.08 -0.68 0.62
C MET A 350 1.65 -1.21 0.45
N GLN A 351 1.44 -2.18 -0.42
CA GLN A 351 0.12 -2.82 -0.59
C GLN A 351 -0.28 -3.59 0.66
N VAL A 352 0.63 -4.37 1.24
CA VAL A 352 0.39 -5.10 2.48
C VAL A 352 0.23 -4.15 3.66
N TRP A 353 1.07 -3.10 3.77
CA TRP A 353 0.91 -2.04 4.76
C TRP A 353 -0.48 -1.41 4.67
N THR A 354 -0.93 -1.05 3.47
CA THR A 354 -2.26 -0.47 3.25
C THR A 354 -3.38 -1.43 3.65
N ALA A 355 -3.24 -2.73 3.34
CA ALA A 355 -4.22 -3.76 3.70
C ALA A 355 -4.39 -3.89 5.23
N VAL A 356 -3.29 -3.91 5.97
CA VAL A 356 -3.30 -3.95 7.44
C VAL A 356 -3.89 -2.65 7.99
N ARG A 357 -3.46 -1.48 7.48
CA ARG A 357 -4.01 -0.18 7.88
C ARG A 357 -5.52 -0.06 7.65
N MET A 358 -6.08 -0.70 6.63
CA MET A 358 -7.54 -0.75 6.41
C MET A 358 -8.25 -1.47 7.57
N ILE A 359 -7.64 -2.53 8.10
CA ILE A 359 -8.17 -3.26 9.25
C ILE A 359 -8.08 -2.38 10.51
N GLY A 360 -6.94 -1.71 10.72
CA GLY A 360 -6.75 -0.78 11.83
C GLY A 360 -7.74 0.40 11.81
N GLU A 361 -7.93 1.02 10.64
CA GLU A 361 -8.93 2.09 10.46
C GLU A 361 -10.36 1.60 10.73
N ALA A 362 -10.68 0.36 10.32
CA ALA A 362 -11.99 -0.22 10.56
C ALA A 362 -12.24 -0.48 12.05
N GLY A 363 -11.26 -0.97 12.79
CA GLY A 363 -11.35 -1.13 14.24
C GLY A 363 -11.45 0.20 14.96
N ALA A 364 -10.58 1.15 14.60
CA ALA A 364 -10.50 2.45 15.28
C ALA A 364 -11.73 3.33 15.01
N ARG A 365 -12.12 3.51 13.75
CA ARG A 365 -13.23 4.40 13.36
C ARG A 365 -14.58 3.71 13.40
N GLY A 366 -14.62 2.39 13.16
CA GLY A 366 -15.82 1.57 13.37
C GLY A 366 -16.16 1.35 14.83
N GLY A 367 -15.25 1.72 15.75
CA GLY A 367 -15.46 1.66 17.20
C GLY A 367 -15.69 0.24 17.72
N SER A 368 -15.15 -0.78 17.05
CA SER A 368 -15.38 -2.18 17.38
C SER A 368 -14.23 -3.08 16.94
N ALA A 369 -13.89 -4.07 17.76
CA ALA A 369 -12.99 -5.17 17.40
C ALA A 369 -13.75 -6.39 16.84
N GLU A 370 -15.08 -6.33 16.75
CA GLU A 370 -15.90 -7.40 16.20
C GLU A 370 -15.74 -7.46 14.66
N PRO A 371 -15.30 -8.60 14.09
CA PRO A 371 -14.99 -8.69 12.66
C PRO A 371 -16.14 -8.31 11.74
N GLY A 372 -17.39 -8.69 12.09
CA GLY A 372 -18.58 -8.37 11.30
C GLY A 372 -18.83 -6.85 11.23
N LYS A 373 -18.68 -6.13 12.35
CA LYS A 373 -18.83 -4.67 12.39
C LYS A 373 -17.70 -3.96 11.66
N MET A 374 -16.46 -4.43 11.81
CA MET A 374 -15.32 -3.90 11.08
C MET A 374 -15.50 -4.05 9.57
N LEU A 375 -15.94 -5.23 9.09
CA LEU A 375 -16.21 -5.46 7.67
C LEU A 375 -17.36 -4.59 7.16
N ALA A 376 -18.44 -4.46 7.94
CA ALA A 376 -19.56 -3.59 7.59
C ALA A 376 -19.12 -2.13 7.43
N TYR A 377 -18.26 -1.63 8.34
CA TYR A 377 -17.68 -0.30 8.22
C TYR A 377 -16.76 -0.17 6.99
N MET A 378 -15.89 -1.17 6.72
CA MET A 378 -15.04 -1.13 5.52
C MET A 378 -15.85 -1.01 4.21
N LYS A 379 -17.03 -1.63 4.16
CA LYS A 379 -17.92 -1.60 2.99
C LYS A 379 -18.84 -0.38 2.95
N SER A 380 -18.81 0.46 3.97
CA SER A 380 -19.64 1.66 4.05
C SER A 380 -19.07 2.84 3.25
N PRO A 381 -19.87 3.83 2.86
CA PRO A 381 -19.40 5.04 2.20
C PRO A 381 -18.48 5.91 3.08
N GLU A 382 -18.57 5.77 4.40
CA GLU A 382 -17.77 6.51 5.37
C GLU A 382 -16.34 6.01 5.45
N PHE A 383 -16.09 4.77 4.98
CA PHE A 383 -14.77 4.17 5.03
C PHE A 383 -13.78 4.91 4.15
N SER A 384 -12.63 5.21 4.72
CA SER A 384 -11.48 5.68 3.98
C SER A 384 -10.19 5.37 4.74
N VAL A 385 -9.11 5.11 4.01
CA VAL A 385 -7.76 4.95 4.57
C VAL A 385 -6.80 5.98 3.98
N ALA A 386 -5.94 6.54 4.82
CA ALA A 386 -4.84 7.38 4.39
C ALA A 386 -3.59 6.54 4.12
N ALA A 387 -2.98 6.70 2.95
CA ALA A 387 -1.83 5.92 2.52
C ALA A 387 -0.75 6.78 1.83
N PHE A 388 -0.52 8.00 2.30
CA PHE A 388 0.52 8.91 1.80
C PHE A 388 0.42 9.19 0.28
N LYS A 389 -0.81 9.22 -0.27
CA LYS A 389 -1.07 9.39 -1.71
C LYS A 389 -1.86 10.67 -2.03
N GLY A 390 -1.86 11.65 -1.12
CA GLY A 390 -2.47 12.97 -1.30
C GLY A 390 -3.99 13.00 -1.18
N GLN A 391 -4.65 11.87 -1.08
CA GLN A 391 -6.10 11.76 -0.96
C GLN A 391 -6.51 10.54 -0.15
N LYS A 392 -7.76 10.56 0.34
CA LYS A 392 -8.37 9.41 1.00
C LYS A 392 -8.62 8.30 -0.01
N LEU A 393 -8.24 7.08 0.33
CA LEU A 393 -8.51 5.90 -0.48
C LEU A 393 -9.81 5.25 0.01
N THR A 394 -10.71 4.91 -0.91
CA THR A 394 -12.03 4.33 -0.64
C THR A 394 -12.22 3.04 -1.43
N LEU A 395 -13.19 2.23 -1.05
CA LEU A 395 -13.52 1.02 -1.80
C LEU A 395 -14.56 1.31 -2.89
N ARG A 396 -14.45 0.63 -4.02
CA ARG A 396 -15.53 0.49 -5.00
C ARG A 396 -16.58 -0.47 -4.46
N ASP A 397 -17.83 -0.07 -4.45
CA ASP A 397 -18.94 -0.88 -3.92
C ASP A 397 -19.32 -2.07 -4.84
N TRP A 398 -18.95 -2.03 -6.13
CA TRP A 398 -19.31 -3.05 -7.10
C TRP A 398 -18.33 -4.24 -7.19
N ASN A 399 -17.05 -4.04 -6.80
CA ASN A 399 -16.05 -5.11 -6.90
C ASN A 399 -15.01 -5.10 -5.76
N LEU A 400 -15.21 -4.28 -4.73
CA LEU A 400 -14.36 -4.15 -3.55
C LEU A 400 -12.89 -3.79 -3.86
N GLN A 401 -12.61 -3.16 -5.02
CA GLN A 401 -11.29 -2.66 -5.37
C GLN A 401 -11.03 -1.32 -4.65
N LEU A 402 -9.86 -1.20 -4.04
CA LEU A 402 -9.40 0.06 -3.45
C LEU A 402 -9.10 1.07 -4.57
N ARG A 403 -9.76 2.23 -4.51
CA ARG A 403 -9.43 3.40 -5.34
C ARG A 403 -8.12 3.98 -4.85
N GLN A 404 -7.12 4.05 -5.69
CA GLN A 404 -5.83 4.61 -5.35
C GLN A 404 -5.14 5.26 -6.54
N PRO A 405 -4.38 6.33 -6.34
CA PRO A 405 -3.50 6.88 -7.36
C PRO A 405 -2.40 5.87 -7.73
N ILE A 406 -1.99 5.91 -8.98
CA ILE A 406 -0.87 5.12 -9.50
C ILE A 406 0.28 6.09 -9.80
N LEU A 407 1.46 5.78 -9.29
CA LEU A 407 2.68 6.53 -9.50
C LEU A 407 3.32 6.08 -10.82
N LEU A 408 3.91 7.02 -11.56
CA LEU A 408 4.72 6.74 -12.73
C LEU A 408 6.19 6.99 -12.37
N PHE A 409 6.98 5.94 -12.40
CA PHE A 409 8.35 5.89 -11.91
C PHE A 409 9.33 5.55 -13.02
N ASP A 410 10.42 6.32 -13.17
CA ASP A 410 11.42 6.14 -14.22
C ASP A 410 12.65 5.33 -13.78
N GLY A 411 12.57 4.68 -12.62
CA GLY A 411 13.70 3.99 -11.99
C GLY A 411 14.48 4.89 -11.04
N ARG A 412 14.26 6.21 -11.05
CA ARG A 412 14.97 7.18 -10.24
C ARG A 412 14.05 8.20 -9.55
N ASN A 413 13.04 8.67 -10.25
CA ASN A 413 12.11 9.70 -9.76
C ASN A 413 10.66 9.29 -9.97
N THR A 414 9.77 9.77 -9.14
CA THR A 414 8.33 9.77 -9.44
C THR A 414 8.06 10.90 -10.42
N VAL A 415 7.84 10.55 -11.68
CA VAL A 415 7.65 11.50 -12.79
C VAL A 415 6.27 12.16 -12.75
N SER A 416 5.25 11.37 -12.40
CA SER A 416 3.86 11.84 -12.31
C SER A 416 3.02 10.92 -11.44
N VAL A 417 1.81 11.35 -11.14
CA VAL A 417 0.80 10.58 -10.41
C VAL A 417 -0.51 10.60 -11.19
N SER A 418 -1.03 9.44 -11.54
CA SER A 418 -2.32 9.30 -12.25
C SER A 418 -3.46 9.04 -11.26
N PRO A 419 -4.67 9.53 -11.53
CA PRO A 419 -5.17 10.10 -12.80
C PRO A 419 -4.52 11.42 -13.14
N GLN A 420 -4.25 11.63 -14.44
CA GLN A 420 -3.71 12.89 -14.95
C GLN A 420 -4.79 13.97 -14.98
N GLU A 421 -4.35 15.24 -14.93
CA GLU A 421 -5.25 16.38 -15.07
C GLU A 421 -6.01 16.34 -16.40
N GLY A 422 -7.32 16.64 -16.34
CA GLY A 422 -8.19 16.59 -17.53
C GLY A 422 -8.93 15.27 -17.72
N PHE A 423 -8.55 14.18 -17.03
CA PHE A 423 -9.33 12.93 -17.04
C PHE A 423 -10.34 12.95 -15.87
N LEU A 424 -11.57 13.34 -16.19
CA LEU A 424 -12.64 13.54 -15.23
C LEU A 424 -13.57 12.31 -15.15
N HIS A 425 -14.15 12.10 -13.97
CA HIS A 425 -15.18 11.11 -13.71
C HIS A 425 -16.25 11.68 -12.77
N GLN A 426 -17.52 11.22 -12.91
CA GLN A 426 -18.65 11.76 -12.15
C GLN A 426 -18.54 11.55 -10.63
N VAL A 427 -17.98 10.41 -10.20
CA VAL A 427 -17.88 10.02 -8.80
C VAL A 427 -16.49 10.32 -8.25
N SER A 428 -15.46 9.81 -8.89
CA SER A 428 -14.07 9.97 -8.46
C SER A 428 -13.14 9.88 -9.66
N ALA A 429 -12.18 10.80 -9.81
CA ALA A 429 -11.18 10.71 -10.85
C ALA A 429 -10.41 9.36 -10.81
N LEU A 430 -10.32 8.72 -9.64
CA LEU A 430 -9.71 7.40 -9.49
C LEU A 430 -10.49 6.28 -10.21
N ASP A 431 -11.76 6.50 -10.55
CA ASP A 431 -12.57 5.55 -11.32
C ASP A 431 -12.31 5.62 -12.83
N THR A 432 -11.46 6.57 -13.27
CA THR A 432 -10.90 6.57 -14.63
C THR A 432 -9.80 5.51 -14.82
N LEU A 433 -9.34 4.86 -13.74
CA LEU A 433 -8.31 3.83 -13.76
C LEU A 433 -8.94 2.43 -13.56
N GLY A 434 -8.74 1.55 -14.53
CA GLY A 434 -9.38 0.22 -14.56
C GLY A 434 -10.83 0.25 -15.01
N LEU A 435 -11.50 -0.89 -14.95
CA LEU A 435 -12.88 -1.03 -15.38
C LEU A 435 -13.84 -0.30 -14.42
N ASP A 436 -14.71 0.52 -14.99
CA ASP A 436 -15.72 1.26 -14.24
C ASP A 436 -17.02 0.45 -14.03
N ARG A 437 -17.92 0.98 -13.20
CA ARG A 437 -19.19 0.34 -12.86
C ARG A 437 -20.03 -0.12 -14.07
N PRO A 438 -20.19 0.68 -15.13
CA PRO A 438 -20.94 0.24 -16.32
C PRO A 438 -20.27 -0.90 -17.11
N GLU A 439 -18.95 -1.07 -16.96
CA GLU A 439 -18.14 -2.04 -17.70
C GLU A 439 -18.02 -3.38 -16.94
N THR A 440 -18.27 -3.39 -15.63
CA THR A 440 -17.99 -4.54 -14.77
C THR A 440 -18.91 -5.72 -15.01
N LYS A 441 -18.35 -6.91 -15.02
CA LYS A 441 -19.05 -8.21 -15.03
C LYS A 441 -19.16 -8.81 -13.62
N CYS A 442 -18.65 -8.12 -12.59
CA CYS A 442 -18.68 -8.62 -11.22
C CYS A 442 -20.12 -8.72 -10.72
N ARG A 443 -20.43 -9.87 -10.15
CA ARG A 443 -21.63 -10.11 -9.35
C ARG A 443 -21.14 -10.66 -8.03
N LEU A 444 -20.93 -9.78 -7.03
CA LEU A 444 -20.44 -10.19 -5.71
C LEU A 444 -21.25 -11.36 -5.16
N LYS A 445 -20.62 -12.54 -5.09
CA LYS A 445 -21.25 -13.82 -4.71
C LYS A 445 -20.78 -14.26 -3.33
#